data_f023808246f4bc2799d70f11b912a46a
#
_entry.id   f023808246f4bc2799d70f11b912a46a
#
_cell.length_a   1.000
_cell.length_b   1.000
_cell.length_c   1.000
_cell.angle_alpha   90.00
_cell.angle_beta   90.00
_cell.angle_gamma   90.00
#
_symmetry.space_group_name_H-M   'P 1'
#
loop_
_entity.id
_entity.type
_entity.pdbx_description
1 polymer ?
#
loop_
_entity_poly.entity_id
_entity_poly.type
_entity_poly.pdbx_seq_one_letter_code
_entity_poly.pdbx_strand_id
1 'polypeptide(L)'
;MADLLEELFELLAQFWAYPLFYLGSVTVSIEGITITVGWLLLIVAFCRLLKNVLSRYLLTRLGIDEGNREALSTIISYLVGTLSSITLLQATGFNLSSFAVLAGALGVGIGFGLQNFSRDFISGLTLLIERSIKVGDFVELGTEETYYAIQGTVKTIALRSATIQTRDGANLILPNNRLVEYPVVNWGAEGSPVRLILPVRIERESDLVAVTEVLLNVAYSQGDVVLKNPSPKVCFISVEEDFYAFQLHIWIQDMKRSEYIRSSVYFSIDQQFRCNDIHYQPSHQEMIIAFEKPEFIDPVATTKSRRRDRRYQLRQSLDPYIPKPLLIRDLLRRIKYFEDLNDVEIRQLIEVGYRKRLKSGEILFRESDPGDAFYLLLEGKVEVKVVKLNQHLATLQPGDFFGELSLMLGIPRSATVNALTETVLFGIDKQGFQKLLRNHGELYEVIIAGLGKYQEELRQRQELLRQMNLIDSNEDDKNPVDWARKRLKKLFLP
;
A
#
# COMPACT_ATOMS: atom_id res chain seq x y z
N MET A 1 40.58 75.96 -47.18
CA MET A 1 40.83 75.07 -46.07
C MET A 1 39.71 74.01 -45.87
N ALA A 2 38.43 74.42 -46.02
CA ALA A 2 37.32 73.50 -46.03
C ALA A 2 37.35 72.50 -47.21
N ASP A 3 37.59 73.00 -48.42
CA ASP A 3 37.62 72.26 -49.66
C ASP A 3 38.83 71.21 -49.66
N LEU A 4 39.96 71.60 -49.11
CA LEU A 4 41.09 70.67 -48.93
C LEU A 4 40.83 69.60 -47.93
N LEU A 5 40.03 69.83 -46.90
CA LEU A 5 39.60 68.85 -45.93
C LEU A 5 38.58 67.86 -46.51
N GLU A 6 37.64 68.37 -47.38
CA GLU A 6 36.66 67.55 -48.10
C GLU A 6 37.36 66.59 -49.13
N GLU A 7 38.31 67.16 -49.94
CA GLU A 7 39.08 66.39 -50.90
C GLU A 7 39.93 65.30 -50.21
N LEU A 8 40.54 65.62 -49.08
CA LEU A 8 41.31 64.70 -48.25
C LEU A 8 40.39 63.57 -47.66
N PHE A 9 39.19 63.94 -47.27
CA PHE A 9 38.19 63.00 -46.74
C PHE A 9 37.66 62.06 -47.83
N GLU A 10 37.42 62.56 -49.04
CA GLU A 10 37.05 61.74 -50.20
C GLU A 10 38.15 60.78 -50.62
N LEU A 11 39.42 61.26 -50.66
CA LEU A 11 40.58 60.43 -50.95
C LEU A 11 40.81 59.30 -49.90
N LEU A 12 40.62 59.64 -48.63
CA LEU A 12 40.69 58.69 -47.54
C LEU A 12 39.52 57.68 -47.62
N ALA A 13 38.30 58.11 -47.96
CA ALA A 13 37.13 57.23 -48.15
C ALA A 13 37.32 56.29 -49.37
N GLN A 14 37.87 56.80 -50.45
CA GLN A 14 38.23 55.96 -51.63
C GLN A 14 39.31 54.94 -51.30
N PHE A 15 40.36 55.33 -50.58
CA PHE A 15 41.42 54.42 -50.12
C PHE A 15 40.90 53.36 -49.17
N TRP A 16 39.95 53.73 -48.32
CA TRP A 16 39.35 52.84 -47.33
C TRP A 16 38.41 51.80 -48.01
N ALA A 17 37.67 52.21 -49.04
CA ALA A 17 36.81 51.35 -49.84
C ALA A 17 37.55 50.52 -50.91
N TYR A 18 38.85 50.79 -51.15
CA TYR A 18 39.63 50.12 -52.20
C TYR A 18 39.75 48.62 -51.97
N PRO A 19 39.38 47.78 -53.01
CA PRO A 19 39.48 46.32 -52.91
C PRO A 19 40.93 45.89 -52.93
N LEU A 20 41.38 45.26 -51.82
CA LEU A 20 42.74 44.76 -51.68
C LEU A 20 42.95 43.44 -52.49
N PHE A 21 42.00 42.55 -52.40
CA PHE A 21 41.99 41.28 -53.09
C PHE A 21 40.57 40.71 -53.13
N TYR A 22 40.35 39.69 -54.01
CA TYR A 22 39.12 38.97 -54.17
C TYR A 22 39.28 37.57 -53.52
N LEU A 23 38.44 37.24 -52.62
CA LEU A 23 38.36 35.89 -52.03
C LEU A 23 37.03 35.25 -52.46
N GLY A 24 37.05 34.52 -53.56
CA GLY A 24 35.81 33.96 -54.14
C GLY A 24 34.86 35.06 -54.64
N SER A 25 33.67 35.17 -54.04
CA SER A 25 32.65 36.18 -54.37
C SER A 25 32.75 37.45 -53.53
N VAL A 26 33.68 37.49 -52.56
CA VAL A 26 33.78 38.61 -51.60
C VAL A 26 34.93 39.54 -51.97
N THR A 27 34.64 40.84 -52.12
CA THR A 27 35.68 41.86 -52.23
C THR A 27 36.17 42.26 -50.84
N VAL A 28 37.42 41.94 -50.60
CA VAL A 28 38.04 42.30 -49.29
C VAL A 28 38.64 43.70 -49.38
N SER A 29 37.97 44.70 -48.73
CA SER A 29 38.42 46.08 -48.61
C SER A 29 38.97 46.35 -47.21
N ILE A 30 39.75 47.42 -47.03
CA ILE A 30 40.23 47.85 -45.73
C ILE A 30 39.04 48.13 -44.78
N GLU A 31 38.00 48.71 -45.30
CA GLU A 31 36.73 48.94 -44.58
C GLU A 31 36.11 47.64 -44.10
N GLY A 32 35.96 46.65 -44.97
CA GLY A 32 35.42 45.32 -44.62
C GLY A 32 36.24 44.61 -43.54
N ILE A 33 37.56 44.71 -43.61
CA ILE A 33 38.47 44.11 -42.56
C ILE A 33 38.28 44.85 -41.22
N THR A 34 38.29 46.15 -41.24
CA THR A 34 38.17 46.95 -39.98
C THR A 34 36.82 46.73 -39.30
N ILE A 35 35.72 46.69 -40.06
CA ILE A 35 34.39 46.41 -39.57
C ILE A 35 34.33 44.95 -39.00
N THR A 36 34.87 43.98 -39.74
CA THR A 36 34.89 42.58 -39.27
C THR A 36 35.70 42.39 -38.01
N VAL A 37 36.92 42.99 -37.94
CA VAL A 37 37.76 42.98 -36.75
C VAL A 37 37.08 43.69 -35.59
N GLY A 38 36.41 44.83 -35.83
CA GLY A 38 35.64 45.59 -34.82
C GLY A 38 34.52 44.71 -34.21
N TRP A 39 33.74 44.04 -35.06
CA TRP A 39 32.72 43.14 -34.61
C TRP A 39 33.28 41.91 -33.88
N LEU A 40 34.42 41.38 -34.28
CA LEU A 40 35.05 40.25 -33.64
C LEU A 40 35.56 40.60 -32.24
N LEU A 41 36.14 41.83 -32.09
CA LEU A 41 36.51 42.36 -30.79
C LEU A 41 35.29 42.58 -29.88
N LEU A 42 34.18 43.04 -30.47
CA LEU A 42 32.93 43.21 -29.75
C LEU A 42 32.34 41.87 -29.29
N ILE A 43 32.38 40.84 -30.14
CA ILE A 43 31.97 39.44 -29.77
C ILE A 43 32.84 38.95 -28.63
N VAL A 44 34.16 39.13 -28.68
CA VAL A 44 35.09 38.72 -27.60
C VAL A 44 34.78 39.44 -26.30
N ALA A 45 34.55 40.77 -26.37
CA ALA A 45 34.17 41.59 -25.20
C ALA A 45 32.83 41.09 -24.62
N PHE A 46 31.84 40.84 -25.48
CA PHE A 46 30.52 40.31 -25.11
C PHE A 46 30.64 38.93 -24.46
N CYS A 47 31.46 38.01 -25.01
CA CYS A 47 31.69 36.67 -24.43
C CYS A 47 32.36 36.76 -23.06
N ARG A 48 33.32 37.69 -22.85
CA ARG A 48 33.93 37.95 -21.54
C ARG A 48 32.93 38.46 -20.53
N LEU A 49 32.08 39.42 -20.96
CA LEU A 49 30.99 39.92 -20.12
C LEU A 49 30.01 38.81 -19.76
N LEU A 50 29.57 38.03 -20.77
CA LEU A 50 28.65 36.91 -20.60
C LEU A 50 29.21 35.85 -19.61
N LYS A 51 30.51 35.48 -19.76
CA LYS A 51 31.20 34.58 -18.83
C LYS A 51 31.12 35.12 -17.39
N ASN A 52 31.42 36.39 -17.21
CA ASN A 52 31.46 37.03 -15.89
C ASN A 52 30.05 37.11 -15.28
N VAL A 53 29.04 37.47 -16.06
CA VAL A 53 27.66 37.53 -15.62
C VAL A 53 27.14 36.14 -15.25
N LEU A 54 27.38 35.14 -16.09
CA LEU A 54 26.98 33.75 -15.83
C LEU A 54 27.66 33.24 -14.54
N SER A 55 28.97 33.36 -14.46
CA SER A 55 29.74 32.83 -13.32
C SER A 55 29.39 33.55 -12.00
N ARG A 56 29.24 34.89 -12.00
CA ARG A 56 29.06 35.67 -10.77
C ARG A 56 27.60 35.79 -10.29
N TYR A 57 26.64 35.81 -11.21
CA TYR A 57 25.24 36.09 -10.86
C TYR A 57 24.32 34.88 -11.04
N LEU A 58 24.24 34.34 -12.26
CA LEU A 58 23.24 33.34 -12.58
C LEU A 58 23.55 31.98 -11.93
N LEU A 59 24.75 31.44 -12.17
CA LEU A 59 25.16 30.12 -11.68
C LEU A 59 25.39 30.10 -10.15
N THR A 60 25.70 31.27 -9.57
CA THR A 60 25.78 31.42 -8.11
C THR A 60 24.42 31.30 -7.45
N ARG A 61 23.38 31.91 -8.04
CA ARG A 61 22.00 31.78 -7.55
C ARG A 61 21.45 30.36 -7.64
N LEU A 62 21.96 29.56 -8.56
CA LEU A 62 21.58 28.14 -8.73
C LEU A 62 22.33 27.21 -7.78
N GLY A 63 23.21 27.73 -6.91
CA GLY A 63 23.95 26.93 -5.92
C GLY A 63 25.01 26.00 -6.52
N ILE A 64 25.51 26.32 -7.73
CA ILE A 64 26.54 25.50 -8.40
C ILE A 64 27.90 25.79 -7.81
N ASP A 65 28.70 24.74 -7.55
CA ASP A 65 30.06 24.85 -7.01
C ASP A 65 30.98 25.68 -7.90
N GLU A 66 31.97 26.31 -7.31
CA GLU A 66 32.83 27.28 -7.97
C GLU A 66 33.56 26.71 -9.21
N GLY A 67 34.10 25.50 -9.14
CA GLY A 67 34.75 24.83 -10.26
C GLY A 67 33.78 24.56 -11.43
N ASN A 68 32.58 24.08 -11.11
CA ASN A 68 31.56 23.79 -12.11
C ASN A 68 30.97 25.07 -12.74
N ARG A 69 30.86 26.18 -11.99
CA ARG A 69 30.46 27.50 -12.47
C ARG A 69 31.42 28.02 -13.54
N GLU A 70 32.72 27.91 -13.26
CA GLU A 70 33.76 28.39 -14.19
C GLU A 70 33.76 27.56 -15.48
N ALA A 71 33.69 26.24 -15.37
CA ALA A 71 33.60 25.36 -16.54
C ALA A 71 32.36 25.64 -17.40
N LEU A 72 31.18 25.68 -16.78
CA LEU A 72 29.92 25.93 -17.52
C LEU A 72 29.90 27.31 -18.17
N SER A 73 30.29 28.36 -17.45
CA SER A 73 30.31 29.71 -18.00
C SER A 73 31.30 29.83 -19.17
N THR A 74 32.43 29.10 -19.12
CA THR A 74 33.40 29.08 -20.20
C THR A 74 32.86 28.34 -21.43
N ILE A 75 32.28 27.18 -21.27
CA ILE A 75 31.69 26.37 -22.36
C ILE A 75 30.58 27.18 -23.06
N ILE A 76 29.65 27.76 -22.29
CA ILE A 76 28.55 28.54 -22.84
C ILE A 76 29.09 29.78 -23.60
N SER A 77 30.08 30.48 -23.03
CA SER A 77 30.65 31.65 -23.67
C SER A 77 31.38 31.30 -24.97
N TYR A 78 32.09 30.19 -25.03
CA TYR A 78 32.74 29.72 -26.25
C TYR A 78 31.71 29.30 -27.32
N LEU A 79 30.66 28.62 -26.91
CA LEU A 79 29.60 28.21 -27.85
C LEU A 79 28.93 29.44 -28.47
N VAL A 80 28.56 30.43 -27.66
CA VAL A 80 27.97 31.68 -28.13
C VAL A 80 28.94 32.44 -29.00
N GLY A 81 30.21 32.54 -28.60
CA GLY A 81 31.27 33.20 -29.35
C GLY A 81 31.51 32.57 -30.71
N THR A 82 31.57 31.24 -30.77
CA THR A 82 31.74 30.51 -32.05
C THR A 82 30.56 30.72 -32.98
N LEU A 83 29.32 30.57 -32.48
CA LEU A 83 28.10 30.81 -33.25
C LEU A 83 28.04 32.26 -33.80
N SER A 84 28.31 33.23 -32.91
CA SER A 84 28.33 34.65 -33.30
C SER A 84 29.42 34.95 -34.37
N SER A 85 30.62 34.34 -34.24
CA SER A 85 31.69 34.50 -35.21
C SER A 85 31.35 33.90 -36.54
N ILE A 86 30.73 32.71 -36.59
CA ILE A 86 30.24 32.08 -37.80
C ILE A 86 29.18 32.94 -38.49
N THR A 87 28.21 33.48 -37.73
CA THR A 87 27.19 34.37 -38.27
C THR A 87 27.79 35.64 -38.82
N LEU A 88 28.78 36.24 -38.15
CA LEU A 88 29.48 37.42 -38.64
C LEU A 88 30.21 37.12 -39.95
N LEU A 89 30.95 36.04 -40.04
CA LEU A 89 31.64 35.67 -41.26
C LEU A 89 30.68 35.41 -42.43
N GLN A 90 29.51 34.82 -42.21
CA GLN A 90 28.48 34.70 -43.23
C GLN A 90 27.92 36.09 -43.66
N ALA A 91 27.71 37.00 -42.73
CA ALA A 91 27.22 38.35 -43.01
C ALA A 91 28.20 39.18 -43.80
N THR A 92 29.50 38.92 -43.68
CA THR A 92 30.57 39.53 -44.48
C THR A 92 30.75 38.89 -45.86
N GLY A 93 29.90 37.90 -46.23
CA GLY A 93 29.88 37.28 -47.55
C GLY A 93 30.72 36.04 -47.71
N PHE A 94 31.37 35.54 -46.66
CA PHE A 94 32.11 34.27 -46.73
C PHE A 94 31.15 33.08 -46.90
N ASN A 95 31.40 32.28 -47.91
CA ASN A 95 30.63 31.05 -48.15
C ASN A 95 31.12 29.91 -47.22
N LEU A 96 30.34 29.66 -46.13
CA LEU A 96 30.64 28.62 -45.17
C LEU A 96 29.88 27.31 -45.42
N SER A 97 29.30 27.12 -46.61
CA SER A 97 28.49 25.92 -46.91
C SER A 97 29.25 24.59 -46.72
N SER A 98 30.56 24.54 -47.07
CA SER A 98 31.39 23.36 -46.82
C SER A 98 31.60 23.09 -45.32
N PHE A 99 31.70 24.15 -44.49
CA PHE A 99 31.78 24.00 -43.04
C PHE A 99 30.46 23.57 -42.43
N ALA A 100 29.32 23.94 -43.03
CA ALA A 100 28.00 23.52 -42.54
C ALA A 100 27.84 21.99 -42.60
N VAL A 101 28.38 21.32 -43.59
CA VAL A 101 28.39 19.85 -43.70
C VAL A 101 29.19 19.22 -42.55
N LEU A 102 30.39 19.76 -42.29
CA LEU A 102 31.22 19.27 -41.16
C LEU A 102 30.59 19.55 -39.80
N ALA A 103 30.05 20.75 -39.64
CA ALA A 103 29.33 21.11 -38.40
C ALA A 103 28.11 20.23 -38.20
N GLY A 104 27.36 19.90 -39.26
CA GLY A 104 26.24 18.96 -39.22
C GLY A 104 26.67 17.57 -38.75
N ALA A 105 27.73 17.02 -39.33
CA ALA A 105 28.27 15.70 -38.96
C ALA A 105 28.77 15.69 -37.50
N LEU A 106 29.49 16.73 -37.06
CA LEU A 106 29.90 16.90 -35.67
C LEU A 106 28.69 17.05 -34.73
N GLY A 107 27.67 17.82 -35.13
CA GLY A 107 26.43 18.00 -34.39
C GLY A 107 25.70 16.69 -34.14
N VAL A 108 25.62 15.82 -35.15
CA VAL A 108 25.04 14.48 -35.03
C VAL A 108 25.85 13.64 -34.02
N GLY A 109 27.21 13.63 -34.16
CA GLY A 109 28.06 12.91 -33.21
C GLY A 109 27.92 13.37 -31.77
N ILE A 110 27.93 14.68 -31.54
CA ILE A 110 27.69 15.28 -30.22
C ILE A 110 26.25 14.96 -29.72
N GLY A 111 25.25 15.00 -30.60
CA GLY A 111 23.87 14.65 -30.29
C GLY A 111 23.72 13.21 -29.77
N PHE A 112 24.36 12.24 -30.43
CA PHE A 112 24.41 10.86 -29.95
C PHE A 112 25.18 10.73 -28.63
N GLY A 113 26.27 11.47 -28.43
CA GLY A 113 27.03 11.49 -27.19
C GLY A 113 26.21 12.05 -26.01
N LEU A 114 25.31 13.01 -26.25
CA LEU A 114 24.45 13.64 -25.25
C LEU A 114 23.07 12.98 -25.10
N GLN A 115 22.74 11.97 -25.88
CA GLN A 115 21.43 11.36 -25.92
C GLN A 115 20.96 10.87 -24.55
N ASN A 116 21.79 10.11 -23.84
CA ASN A 116 21.46 9.59 -22.50
C ASN A 116 21.29 10.72 -21.48
N PHE A 117 22.13 11.74 -21.53
CA PHE A 117 22.00 12.90 -20.67
C PHE A 117 20.67 13.62 -20.89
N SER A 118 20.28 13.86 -22.13
CA SER A 118 19.03 14.51 -22.50
C SER A 118 17.82 13.68 -22.06
N ARG A 119 17.89 12.35 -22.22
CA ARG A 119 16.86 11.43 -21.78
C ARG A 119 16.68 11.49 -20.25
N ASP A 120 17.75 11.41 -19.47
CA ASP A 120 17.71 11.53 -18.02
C ASP A 120 17.12 12.87 -17.56
N PHE A 121 17.51 13.96 -18.23
CA PHE A 121 17.03 15.31 -17.92
C PHE A 121 15.54 15.48 -18.19
N ILE A 122 15.06 15.04 -19.36
CA ILE A 122 13.65 15.08 -19.72
C ILE A 122 12.84 14.21 -18.76
N SER A 123 13.31 13.00 -18.46
CA SER A 123 12.66 12.10 -17.49
C SER A 123 12.57 12.72 -16.09
N GLY A 124 13.63 13.41 -15.64
CA GLY A 124 13.62 14.12 -14.37
C GLY A 124 12.60 15.25 -14.35
N LEU A 125 12.50 16.02 -15.43
CA LEU A 125 11.49 17.07 -15.56
C LEU A 125 10.06 16.50 -15.56
N THR A 126 9.84 15.38 -16.25
CA THR A 126 8.56 14.66 -16.27
C THR A 126 8.16 14.22 -14.86
N LEU A 127 9.06 13.56 -14.12
CA LEU A 127 8.81 13.14 -12.73
C LEU A 127 8.45 14.31 -11.80
N LEU A 128 9.12 15.46 -11.96
CA LEU A 128 8.87 16.66 -11.15
C LEU A 128 7.52 17.33 -11.49
N ILE A 129 7.10 17.30 -12.76
CA ILE A 129 5.83 17.90 -13.22
C ILE A 129 4.66 16.97 -12.89
N GLU A 130 4.72 15.70 -13.28
CA GLU A 130 3.63 14.74 -13.10
C GLU A 130 3.47 14.27 -11.65
N ARG A 131 4.56 14.32 -10.87
CA ARG A 131 4.58 13.89 -9.46
C ARG A 131 4.05 12.47 -9.25
N SER A 132 4.23 11.60 -10.23
CA SER A 132 3.87 10.17 -10.15
C SER A 132 4.62 9.45 -9.01
N ILE A 133 5.83 9.92 -8.71
CA ILE A 133 6.64 9.50 -7.57
C ILE A 133 7.07 10.76 -6.80
N LYS A 134 6.96 10.74 -5.47
CA LYS A 134 7.30 11.87 -4.58
C LYS A 134 8.42 11.50 -3.63
N VAL A 135 9.13 12.50 -3.13
CA VAL A 135 10.08 12.32 -2.03
C VAL A 135 9.33 11.84 -0.79
N GLY A 136 9.80 10.76 -0.20
CA GLY A 136 9.15 10.06 0.92
C GLY A 136 8.38 8.82 0.52
N ASP A 137 8.02 8.64 -0.74
CA ASP A 137 7.34 7.44 -1.22
C ASP A 137 8.20 6.20 -1.05
N PHE A 138 7.56 5.08 -0.71
CA PHE A 138 8.20 3.77 -0.69
C PHE A 138 7.91 3.07 -2.02
N VAL A 139 8.97 2.82 -2.78
CA VAL A 139 8.86 2.28 -4.15
C VAL A 139 9.56 0.94 -4.27
N GLU A 140 9.06 0.14 -5.19
CA GLU A 140 9.65 -1.12 -5.61
C GLU A 140 9.95 -1.05 -7.10
N LEU A 141 11.20 -1.29 -7.46
CA LEU A 141 11.70 -1.22 -8.83
C LEU A 141 11.77 -2.62 -9.42
N GLY A 142 11.04 -2.84 -10.51
CA GLY A 142 11.19 -4.01 -11.35
C GLY A 142 12.46 -3.87 -12.19
N THR A 143 13.36 -4.85 -12.14
CA THR A 143 14.53 -4.92 -13.04
C THR A 143 14.47 -6.22 -13.84
N GLU A 144 14.69 -6.15 -15.15
CA GLU A 144 14.75 -7.34 -16.01
C GLU A 144 15.91 -8.28 -15.64
N GLU A 145 16.97 -7.73 -15.02
CA GLU A 145 18.21 -8.43 -14.76
C GLU A 145 18.35 -8.99 -13.33
N THR A 146 17.48 -8.60 -12.41
CA THR A 146 17.62 -8.99 -10.99
C THR A 146 16.38 -9.73 -10.54
N TYR A 147 16.54 -10.96 -10.06
CA TYR A 147 15.50 -11.78 -9.44
C TYR A 147 14.89 -11.14 -8.15
N TYR A 148 15.49 -10.07 -7.65
CA TYR A 148 15.04 -9.37 -6.45
C TYR A 148 14.62 -7.96 -6.79
N ALA A 149 13.37 -7.63 -6.55
CA ALA A 149 12.87 -6.28 -6.64
C ALA A 149 13.57 -5.37 -5.61
N ILE A 150 14.17 -4.28 -6.09
CA ILE A 150 14.81 -3.30 -5.20
C ILE A 150 13.72 -2.45 -4.55
N GLN A 151 13.61 -2.52 -3.24
CA GLN A 151 12.65 -1.74 -2.46
C GLN A 151 13.36 -0.64 -1.67
N GLY A 152 12.76 0.55 -1.62
CA GLY A 152 13.33 1.64 -0.84
C GLY A 152 12.48 2.91 -0.82
N THR A 153 12.91 3.87 -0.02
CA THR A 153 12.26 5.19 0.11
C THR A 153 12.97 6.21 -0.76
N VAL A 154 12.21 6.94 -1.57
CA VAL A 154 12.73 8.04 -2.40
C VAL A 154 13.18 9.18 -1.47
N LYS A 155 14.48 9.49 -1.50
CA LYS A 155 15.08 10.57 -0.70
C LYS A 155 15.12 11.91 -1.42
N THR A 156 15.57 11.87 -2.68
CA THR A 156 15.65 13.07 -3.52
C THR A 156 15.37 12.71 -4.98
N ILE A 157 14.77 13.65 -5.69
CA ILE A 157 14.61 13.61 -7.14
C ILE A 157 15.29 14.87 -7.67
N ALA A 158 16.45 14.70 -8.32
CA ALA A 158 17.18 15.76 -8.99
C ALA A 158 16.91 15.75 -10.49
N LEU A 159 17.45 16.69 -11.25
CA LEU A 159 17.20 16.80 -12.70
C LEU A 159 17.66 15.59 -13.51
N ARG A 160 18.72 14.89 -13.10
CA ARG A 160 19.30 13.77 -13.83
C ARG A 160 19.11 12.42 -13.13
N SER A 161 19.08 12.41 -11.81
CA SER A 161 19.05 11.18 -11.02
C SER A 161 18.15 11.32 -9.81
N ALA A 162 17.56 10.21 -9.39
CA ALA A 162 16.89 10.09 -8.10
C ALA A 162 17.73 9.24 -7.14
N THR A 163 17.64 9.55 -5.86
CA THR A 163 18.29 8.76 -4.79
C THR A 163 17.21 8.03 -4.01
N ILE A 164 17.34 6.72 -3.94
CA ILE A 164 16.44 5.84 -3.20
C ILE A 164 17.24 5.20 -2.07
N GLN A 165 16.78 5.34 -0.84
CA GLN A 165 17.36 4.65 0.30
C GLN A 165 16.74 3.28 0.45
N THR A 166 17.54 2.22 0.30
CA THR A 166 17.10 0.83 0.50
C THR A 166 16.74 0.56 1.96
N ARG A 167 16.10 -0.58 2.23
CA ARG A 167 15.79 -1.01 3.61
C ARG A 167 17.04 -1.15 4.48
N ASP A 168 18.15 -1.58 3.88
CA ASP A 168 19.45 -1.74 4.57
C ASP A 168 20.17 -0.41 4.83
N GLY A 169 19.57 0.71 4.45
CA GLY A 169 20.12 2.04 4.65
C GLY A 169 21.07 2.50 3.54
N ALA A 170 21.36 1.70 2.52
CA ALA A 170 22.17 2.08 1.38
C ALA A 170 21.45 3.10 0.48
N ASN A 171 22.22 4.03 -0.10
CA ASN A 171 21.67 4.98 -1.07
C ASN A 171 21.90 4.45 -2.50
N LEU A 172 20.84 4.11 -3.17
CA LEU A 172 20.83 3.74 -4.58
C LEU A 172 20.60 5.00 -5.41
N ILE A 173 21.57 5.34 -6.26
CA ILE A 173 21.46 6.47 -7.19
C ILE A 173 21.09 5.93 -8.56
N LEU A 174 19.92 6.31 -9.05
CA LEU A 174 19.37 5.86 -10.32
C LEU A 174 19.24 7.03 -11.30
N PRO A 175 19.68 6.88 -12.56
CA PRO A 175 19.30 7.81 -13.63
C PRO A 175 17.77 7.89 -13.74
N ASN A 176 17.24 9.10 -13.96
CA ASN A 176 15.78 9.31 -13.97
C ASN A 176 15.05 8.55 -15.07
N ASN A 177 15.74 8.29 -16.22
CA ASN A 177 15.16 7.50 -17.29
C ASN A 177 14.74 6.09 -16.82
N ARG A 178 15.49 5.49 -15.89
CA ARG A 178 15.16 4.17 -15.35
C ARG A 178 13.81 4.17 -14.61
N LEU A 179 13.49 5.25 -13.90
CA LEU A 179 12.20 5.39 -13.20
C LEU A 179 11.02 5.65 -14.14
N VAL A 180 11.28 6.12 -15.36
CA VAL A 180 10.24 6.40 -16.37
C VAL A 180 10.08 5.23 -17.34
N GLU A 181 11.17 4.54 -17.70
CA GLU A 181 11.16 3.44 -18.67
C GLU A 181 10.72 2.09 -18.08
N TYR A 182 11.02 1.84 -16.80
CA TYR A 182 10.69 0.58 -16.15
C TYR A 182 9.46 0.70 -15.25
N PRO A 183 8.70 -0.39 -15.08
CA PRO A 183 7.60 -0.41 -14.14
C PRO A 183 8.08 -0.14 -12.72
N VAL A 184 7.46 0.83 -12.06
CA VAL A 184 7.69 1.16 -10.66
C VAL A 184 6.40 0.96 -9.89
N VAL A 185 6.44 0.11 -8.86
CA VAL A 185 5.32 -0.03 -7.92
C VAL A 185 5.49 0.99 -6.81
N ASN A 186 4.58 1.94 -6.70
CA ASN A 186 4.55 2.93 -5.63
C ASN A 186 3.64 2.44 -4.50
N TRP A 187 4.24 2.01 -3.39
CA TRP A 187 3.55 1.54 -2.19
C TRP A 187 3.15 2.67 -1.23
N GLY A 188 3.60 3.89 -1.48
CA GLY A 188 3.40 5.05 -0.61
C GLY A 188 2.34 6.03 -1.09
N ALA A 189 1.64 5.74 -2.19
CA ALA A 189 0.67 6.65 -2.75
C ALA A 189 -0.51 6.90 -1.80
N GLU A 190 -0.64 8.12 -1.30
CA GLU A 190 -1.83 8.68 -0.63
C GLU A 190 -2.34 7.94 0.63
N GLY A 191 -1.48 7.23 1.37
CA GLY A 191 -1.89 6.58 2.62
C GLY A 191 -2.90 5.44 2.46
N SER A 192 -3.06 4.93 1.24
CA SER A 192 -3.92 3.78 0.96
C SER A 192 -3.37 2.51 1.62
N PRO A 193 -4.20 1.70 2.27
CA PRO A 193 -3.76 0.46 2.88
C PRO A 193 -3.19 -0.51 1.84
N VAL A 194 -2.03 -1.07 2.14
CA VAL A 194 -1.34 -2.06 1.30
C VAL A 194 -1.59 -3.46 1.82
N ARG A 195 -1.88 -4.39 0.91
CA ARG A 195 -2.11 -5.79 1.25
C ARG A 195 -0.79 -6.53 1.48
N LEU A 196 -0.65 -7.13 2.66
CA LEU A 196 0.41 -8.07 3.01
C LEU A 196 -0.18 -9.48 3.01
N ILE A 197 0.46 -10.39 2.28
CA ILE A 197 0.05 -11.79 2.18
C ILE A 197 1.02 -12.64 3.01
N LEU A 198 0.45 -13.43 3.92
CA LEU A 198 1.20 -14.37 4.76
C LEU A 198 0.77 -15.79 4.39
N PRO A 199 1.62 -16.55 3.69
CA PRO A 199 1.34 -17.97 3.43
C PRO A 199 1.51 -18.78 4.71
N VAL A 200 0.59 -19.71 4.94
CA VAL A 200 0.58 -20.62 6.09
C VAL A 200 0.27 -22.04 5.59
N ARG A 201 1.10 -23.01 5.97
CA ARG A 201 0.93 -24.42 5.64
C ARG A 201 0.69 -25.22 6.92
N ILE A 202 -0.37 -25.98 6.93
CA ILE A 202 -0.79 -26.74 8.11
C ILE A 202 -0.99 -28.22 7.76
N GLU A 203 -0.86 -29.10 8.74
CA GLU A 203 -1.12 -30.52 8.59
C GLU A 203 -2.55 -30.79 8.11
N ARG A 204 -2.70 -31.83 7.29
CA ARG A 204 -3.96 -32.18 6.65
C ARG A 204 -5.07 -32.61 7.60
N GLU A 205 -4.73 -33.05 8.78
CA GLU A 205 -5.70 -33.47 9.82
C GLU A 205 -6.27 -32.28 10.62
N SER A 206 -5.79 -31.05 10.36
CA SER A 206 -6.21 -29.86 11.07
C SER A 206 -7.64 -29.44 10.71
N ASP A 207 -8.37 -28.95 11.69
CA ASP A 207 -9.70 -28.37 11.51
C ASP A 207 -9.63 -27.02 10.76
N LEU A 208 -10.12 -26.98 9.53
CA LEU A 208 -10.05 -25.82 8.65
C LEU A 208 -10.78 -24.60 9.21
N VAL A 209 -11.87 -24.81 9.95
CA VAL A 209 -12.64 -23.74 10.57
C VAL A 209 -11.87 -23.13 11.72
N ALA A 210 -11.30 -23.96 12.57
CA ALA A 210 -10.45 -23.53 13.68
C ALA A 210 -9.22 -22.76 13.19
N VAL A 211 -8.56 -23.24 12.12
CA VAL A 211 -7.43 -22.53 11.50
C VAL A 211 -7.86 -21.16 10.97
N THR A 212 -8.99 -21.10 10.26
CA THR A 212 -9.51 -19.83 9.74
C THR A 212 -9.77 -18.84 10.87
N GLU A 213 -10.39 -19.31 11.95
CA GLU A 213 -10.70 -18.49 13.11
C GLU A 213 -9.43 -17.98 13.81
N VAL A 214 -8.48 -18.85 14.05
CA VAL A 214 -7.21 -18.50 14.70
C VAL A 214 -6.44 -17.45 13.88
N LEU A 215 -6.34 -17.64 12.57
CA LEU A 215 -5.68 -16.68 11.70
C LEU A 215 -6.37 -15.31 11.70
N LEU A 216 -7.71 -15.27 11.69
CA LEU A 216 -8.45 -14.02 11.82
C LEU A 216 -8.26 -13.38 13.19
N ASN A 217 -8.30 -14.15 14.28
CA ASN A 217 -8.06 -13.63 15.63
C ASN A 217 -6.68 -12.99 15.76
N VAL A 218 -5.65 -13.64 15.21
CA VAL A 218 -4.31 -13.06 15.16
C VAL A 218 -4.31 -11.73 14.40
N ALA A 219 -4.91 -11.67 13.22
CA ALA A 219 -4.97 -10.44 12.43
C ALA A 219 -5.69 -9.30 13.18
N TYR A 220 -6.80 -9.60 13.84
CA TYR A 220 -7.57 -8.62 14.62
C TYR A 220 -6.89 -8.18 15.92
N SER A 221 -5.94 -8.96 16.44
CA SER A 221 -5.16 -8.61 17.64
C SER A 221 -4.00 -7.64 17.35
N GLN A 222 -3.59 -7.49 16.08
CA GLN A 222 -2.46 -6.64 15.69
C GLN A 222 -2.88 -5.19 15.55
N GLY A 223 -2.21 -4.29 16.29
CA GLY A 223 -2.51 -2.86 16.25
C GLY A 223 -2.17 -2.15 14.94
N ASP A 224 -1.24 -2.71 14.16
CA ASP A 224 -0.77 -2.15 12.88
C ASP A 224 -1.63 -2.58 11.68
N VAL A 225 -2.62 -3.45 11.87
CA VAL A 225 -3.50 -3.97 10.82
C VAL A 225 -4.76 -3.12 10.69
N VAL A 226 -5.15 -2.81 9.45
CA VAL A 226 -6.43 -2.14 9.14
C VAL A 226 -7.56 -3.13 9.34
N LEU A 227 -8.52 -2.80 10.23
CA LEU A 227 -9.53 -3.75 10.68
C LEU A 227 -10.90 -3.60 9.99
N LYS A 228 -11.19 -2.46 9.37
CA LYS A 228 -12.54 -2.19 8.85
C LYS A 228 -12.64 -2.19 7.34
N ASN A 229 -11.82 -1.43 6.68
CA ASN A 229 -11.91 -1.27 5.23
C ASN A 229 -10.52 -1.02 4.63
N PRO A 230 -9.94 -2.03 3.99
CA PRO A 230 -10.40 -3.43 3.90
C PRO A 230 -10.14 -4.23 5.19
N SER A 231 -10.99 -5.21 5.48
CA SER A 231 -10.83 -6.11 6.64
C SER A 231 -9.88 -7.27 6.33
N PRO A 232 -9.22 -7.86 7.37
CA PRO A 232 -8.43 -9.08 7.22
C PRO A 232 -9.25 -10.22 6.61
N LYS A 233 -8.59 -11.09 5.81
CA LYS A 233 -9.22 -12.24 5.16
C LYS A 233 -8.31 -13.44 5.23
N VAL A 234 -8.91 -14.63 5.34
CA VAL A 234 -8.23 -15.91 5.22
C VAL A 234 -8.69 -16.58 3.94
N CYS A 235 -7.74 -16.96 3.10
CA CYS A 235 -8.00 -17.67 1.85
C CYS A 235 -7.44 -19.08 1.97
N PHE A 236 -8.29 -20.08 1.72
CA PHE A 236 -7.87 -21.45 1.52
C PHE A 236 -7.46 -21.61 0.06
N ILE A 237 -6.20 -21.93 -0.21
CA ILE A 237 -5.59 -21.85 -1.53
C ILE A 237 -5.61 -23.19 -2.24
N SER A 238 -5.08 -24.23 -1.58
CA SER A 238 -4.98 -25.56 -2.17
C SER A 238 -4.95 -26.65 -1.11
N VAL A 239 -5.26 -27.86 -1.59
CA VAL A 239 -5.08 -29.12 -0.87
C VAL A 239 -3.92 -29.84 -1.53
N GLU A 240 -2.82 -29.97 -0.83
CA GLU A 240 -1.64 -30.71 -1.27
C GLU A 240 -1.65 -32.13 -0.65
N GLU A 241 -0.71 -32.98 -1.06
CA GLU A 241 -0.66 -34.36 -0.52
C GLU A 241 -0.52 -34.40 1.00
N ASP A 242 0.33 -33.53 1.56
CA ASP A 242 0.70 -33.54 2.97
C ASP A 242 0.18 -32.36 3.78
N PHE A 243 -0.35 -31.29 3.14
CA PHE A 243 -0.75 -30.08 3.85
C PHE A 243 -1.93 -29.34 3.19
N TYR A 244 -2.54 -28.50 3.99
CA TYR A 244 -3.46 -27.47 3.52
C TYR A 244 -2.73 -26.13 3.40
N ALA A 245 -2.84 -25.47 2.24
CA ALA A 245 -2.27 -24.15 2.03
C ALA A 245 -3.30 -23.06 2.28
N PHE A 246 -2.98 -22.17 3.20
CA PHE A 246 -3.75 -20.97 3.52
C PHE A 246 -2.95 -19.72 3.23
N GLN A 247 -3.64 -18.61 3.00
CA GLN A 247 -3.06 -17.28 3.00
C GLN A 247 -3.87 -16.37 3.92
N LEU A 248 -3.18 -15.74 4.87
CA LEU A 248 -3.74 -14.65 5.64
C LEU A 248 -3.44 -13.34 4.92
N HIS A 249 -4.48 -12.65 4.48
CA HIS A 249 -4.40 -11.32 3.86
C HIS A 249 -4.71 -10.26 4.92
N ILE A 250 -3.75 -9.42 5.20
CA ILE A 250 -3.88 -8.27 6.10
C ILE A 250 -3.54 -7.00 5.33
N TRP A 251 -4.10 -5.88 5.75
CA TRP A 251 -3.79 -4.58 5.17
C TRP A 251 -3.09 -3.72 6.21
N ILE A 252 -2.02 -3.08 5.78
CA ILE A 252 -1.18 -2.22 6.61
C ILE A 252 -1.08 -0.83 5.98
N GLN A 253 -0.90 0.20 6.80
CA GLN A 253 -0.78 1.58 6.29
C GLN A 253 0.64 1.94 5.88
N ASP A 254 1.65 1.29 6.46
CA ASP A 254 3.05 1.60 6.22
C ASP A 254 3.82 0.36 5.76
N MET A 255 4.11 0.31 4.46
CA MET A 255 4.86 -0.77 3.84
C MET A 255 6.32 -0.85 4.33
N LYS A 256 6.89 0.26 4.85
CA LYS A 256 8.24 0.27 5.43
C LYS A 256 8.35 -0.67 6.64
N ARG A 257 7.25 -0.83 7.38
CA ARG A 257 7.17 -1.71 8.56
C ARG A 257 6.72 -3.14 8.25
N SER A 258 6.51 -3.46 6.96
CA SER A 258 5.92 -4.76 6.55
C SER A 258 6.67 -5.97 7.07
N GLU A 259 8.00 -5.95 7.12
CA GLU A 259 8.80 -7.08 7.65
C GLU A 259 8.63 -7.26 9.15
N TYR A 260 8.65 -6.16 9.90
CA TYR A 260 8.39 -6.20 11.33
C TYR A 260 6.98 -6.73 11.64
N ILE A 261 5.98 -6.21 10.92
CA ILE A 261 4.58 -6.63 11.07
C ILE A 261 4.44 -8.11 10.69
N ARG A 262 5.06 -8.55 9.58
CA ARG A 262 5.08 -9.95 9.16
C ARG A 262 5.64 -10.85 10.25
N SER A 263 6.80 -10.48 10.81
CA SER A 263 7.44 -11.23 11.90
C SER A 263 6.53 -11.30 13.13
N SER A 264 5.97 -10.18 13.57
CA SER A 264 5.05 -10.11 14.72
C SER A 264 3.82 -11.00 14.52
N VAL A 265 3.23 -10.96 13.31
CA VAL A 265 2.06 -11.80 12.97
C VAL A 265 2.42 -13.28 13.00
N TYR A 266 3.57 -13.69 12.42
CA TYR A 266 3.99 -15.10 12.46
C TYR A 266 4.26 -15.60 13.89
N PHE A 267 4.86 -14.77 14.75
CA PHE A 267 5.01 -15.13 16.18
C PHE A 267 3.64 -15.34 16.84
N SER A 268 2.69 -14.46 16.57
CA SER A 268 1.33 -14.58 17.10
C SER A 268 0.60 -15.81 16.54
N ILE A 269 0.79 -16.12 15.25
CA ILE A 269 0.24 -17.34 14.63
C ILE A 269 0.82 -18.58 15.32
N ASP A 270 2.14 -18.67 15.50
CA ASP A 270 2.79 -19.81 16.15
C ASP A 270 2.26 -20.02 17.57
N GLN A 271 2.16 -18.93 18.35
CA GLN A 271 1.62 -18.99 19.70
C GLN A 271 0.19 -19.51 19.72
N GLN A 272 -0.67 -18.95 18.87
CA GLN A 272 -2.08 -19.34 18.81
C GLN A 272 -2.29 -20.77 18.27
N PHE A 273 -1.47 -21.18 17.31
CA PHE A 273 -1.50 -22.56 16.81
C PHE A 273 -1.17 -23.56 17.89
N ARG A 274 -0.15 -23.30 18.71
CA ARG A 274 0.20 -24.15 19.85
C ARG A 274 -0.92 -24.24 20.90
N CYS A 275 -1.63 -23.12 21.13
CA CYS A 275 -2.75 -23.10 22.08
C CYS A 275 -3.98 -23.91 21.58
N ASN A 276 -4.12 -24.08 20.26
CA ASN A 276 -5.27 -24.73 19.64
C ASN A 276 -4.95 -26.12 19.03
N ASP A 277 -3.78 -26.70 19.32
CA ASP A 277 -3.31 -27.99 18.77
C ASP A 277 -3.27 -28.01 17.23
N ILE A 278 -2.98 -26.86 16.59
CA ILE A 278 -2.77 -26.76 15.15
C ILE A 278 -1.28 -26.90 14.86
N HIS A 279 -0.93 -27.79 13.94
CA HIS A 279 0.45 -28.10 13.63
C HIS A 279 0.83 -27.58 12.24
N TYR A 280 2.06 -27.02 12.15
CA TYR A 280 2.66 -26.70 10.85
C TYR A 280 3.13 -27.95 10.15
N GLN A 281 2.99 -28.00 8.84
CA GLN A 281 3.67 -28.99 8.03
C GLN A 281 5.18 -28.73 8.06
N PRO A 282 6.04 -29.69 8.46
CA PRO A 282 7.48 -29.57 8.38
C PRO A 282 7.91 -29.39 6.90
N SER A 283 8.92 -28.57 6.65
CA SER A 283 9.40 -28.38 5.28
C SER A 283 9.98 -29.71 4.75
N HIS A 284 9.77 -29.99 3.46
CA HIS A 284 10.33 -31.20 2.79
C HIS A 284 11.85 -31.33 2.98
N GLN A 285 12.59 -30.22 3.14
CA GLN A 285 14.02 -30.25 3.42
C GLN A 285 14.38 -30.84 4.78
N GLU A 286 13.55 -30.66 5.79
CA GLU A 286 13.78 -31.30 7.09
C GLU A 286 13.51 -32.81 7.05
N MET A 287 12.54 -33.25 6.24
CA MET A 287 12.29 -34.68 6.01
C MET A 287 13.41 -35.37 5.22
N ILE A 288 13.92 -34.73 4.16
CA ILE A 288 15.02 -35.29 3.35
C ILE A 288 16.28 -35.45 4.19
N ILE A 289 16.61 -34.48 5.05
CA ILE A 289 17.76 -34.59 5.98
C ILE A 289 17.58 -35.75 6.99
N ALA A 290 16.34 -36.09 7.35
CA ALA A 290 16.05 -37.21 8.24
C ALA A 290 16.20 -38.58 7.56
N PHE A 291 16.01 -38.65 6.22
CA PHE A 291 16.09 -39.89 5.43
C PHE A 291 17.44 -40.10 4.71
N GLU A 292 18.26 -39.05 4.52
CA GLU A 292 19.57 -39.17 3.81
C GLU A 292 20.76 -39.54 4.71
N LYS A 293 20.58 -40.01 5.94
CA LYS A 293 21.64 -40.72 6.69
C LYS A 293 21.48 -42.20 6.52
N PRO A 294 22.13 -42.85 5.53
CA PRO A 294 22.28 -44.30 5.53
C PRO A 294 23.29 -44.67 6.60
N GLU A 295 22.94 -45.74 7.33
CA GLU A 295 23.82 -46.53 8.16
C GLU A 295 24.40 -45.91 9.44
N PHE A 296 23.60 -45.96 10.44
CA PHE A 296 23.87 -46.60 11.73
C PHE A 296 22.52 -46.71 12.42
N ILE A 297 21.93 -47.91 12.34
CA ILE A 297 20.81 -48.28 13.19
C ILE A 297 21.36 -48.37 14.62
N ASP A 298 21.45 -47.21 15.25
CA ASP A 298 21.69 -47.15 16.68
C ASP A 298 20.36 -47.51 17.37
N PRO A 299 20.29 -48.55 18.19
CA PRO A 299 19.05 -48.89 18.91
C PRO A 299 18.53 -47.77 19.80
N VAL A 300 19.30 -46.70 19.96
CA VAL A 300 18.95 -45.48 20.70
C VAL A 300 18.03 -44.53 19.88
N ALA A 301 17.97 -44.64 18.54
CA ALA A 301 17.15 -43.76 17.71
C ALA A 301 15.65 -44.02 17.88
N THR A 302 15.25 -45.28 18.09
CA THR A 302 13.86 -45.65 18.43
C THR A 302 13.43 -45.10 19.80
N THR A 303 14.39 -44.84 20.68
CA THR A 303 14.13 -44.25 22.00
C THR A 303 13.98 -42.72 21.94
N LYS A 304 14.54 -42.04 20.89
CA LYS A 304 14.40 -40.58 20.73
C LYS A 304 13.02 -40.17 20.19
N SER A 305 12.44 -40.91 19.27
CA SER A 305 11.06 -40.74 18.84
C SER A 305 10.09 -40.94 20.02
N ARG A 306 10.21 -42.08 20.74
CA ARG A 306 9.44 -42.31 21.97
C ARG A 306 9.72 -41.28 23.09
N ARG A 307 10.93 -40.68 23.15
CA ARG A 307 11.25 -39.62 24.10
C ARG A 307 10.64 -38.29 23.68
N ARG A 308 10.46 -38.01 22.37
CA ARG A 308 9.76 -36.83 21.88
C ARG A 308 8.27 -36.90 22.25
N ASP A 309 7.63 -38.04 21.98
CA ASP A 309 6.23 -38.28 22.37
C ASP A 309 6.06 -38.29 23.91
N ARG A 310 7.01 -38.86 24.64
CA ARG A 310 7.00 -38.82 26.11
C ARG A 310 7.28 -37.42 26.69
N ARG A 311 8.10 -36.58 26.03
CA ARG A 311 8.28 -35.17 26.41
C ARG A 311 7.04 -34.36 26.10
N TYR A 312 6.34 -34.65 25.02
CA TYR A 312 5.07 -34.03 24.67
C TYR A 312 3.99 -34.39 25.70
N GLN A 313 3.87 -35.67 26.03
CA GLN A 313 2.93 -36.13 27.06
C GLN A 313 3.29 -35.66 28.48
N LEU A 314 4.57 -35.55 28.82
CA LEU A 314 5.04 -35.00 30.11
C LEU A 314 4.89 -33.47 30.18
N ARG A 315 4.97 -32.76 29.07
CA ARG A 315 4.64 -31.31 29.02
C ARG A 315 3.15 -31.06 29.22
N GLN A 316 2.29 -31.87 28.63
CA GLN A 316 0.84 -31.77 28.86
C GLN A 316 0.46 -32.08 30.33
N SER A 317 1.28 -32.82 31.06
CA SER A 317 1.02 -33.11 32.48
C SER A 317 1.68 -32.14 33.46
N LEU A 318 2.53 -31.22 32.98
CA LEU A 318 3.27 -30.28 33.83
C LEU A 318 2.92 -28.80 33.53
N ASP A 319 2.20 -28.51 32.44
CA ASP A 319 1.68 -27.16 32.21
C ASP A 319 0.44 -26.95 33.10
N PRO A 320 0.42 -25.89 33.91
CA PRO A 320 -0.82 -25.49 34.57
C PRO A 320 -1.86 -25.33 33.50
N TYR A 321 -3.02 -25.97 33.68
CA TYR A 321 -4.20 -25.90 32.81
C TYR A 321 -4.42 -24.47 32.26
N ILE A 322 -3.90 -24.21 31.07
CA ILE A 322 -4.30 -23.04 30.30
C ILE A 322 -5.64 -23.44 29.69
N PRO A 323 -6.75 -22.84 30.12
CA PRO A 323 -8.04 -23.16 29.54
C PRO A 323 -7.95 -22.89 28.04
N LYS A 324 -8.29 -23.88 27.20
CA LYS A 324 -8.38 -23.69 25.75
C LYS A 324 -9.25 -22.44 25.50
N PRO A 325 -8.75 -21.45 24.74
CA PRO A 325 -9.57 -20.29 24.43
C PRO A 325 -10.85 -20.78 23.74
N LEU A 326 -12.00 -20.27 24.21
CA LEU A 326 -13.29 -20.59 23.61
C LEU A 326 -13.27 -20.09 22.16
N LEU A 327 -13.34 -21.02 21.22
CA LEU A 327 -13.42 -20.70 19.78
C LEU A 327 -14.77 -20.05 19.48
N ILE A 328 -14.80 -19.05 18.64
CA ILE A 328 -16.04 -18.38 18.18
C ILE A 328 -16.98 -19.38 17.54
N ARG A 329 -16.44 -20.34 16.79
CA ARG A 329 -17.21 -21.47 16.25
C ARG A 329 -18.09 -22.13 17.31
N ASP A 330 -17.49 -22.51 18.46
CA ASP A 330 -18.18 -23.20 19.52
C ASP A 330 -19.20 -22.28 20.23
N LEU A 331 -18.91 -20.99 20.29
CA LEU A 331 -19.82 -19.99 20.84
C LEU A 331 -20.99 -19.70 19.87
N LEU A 332 -20.74 -19.59 18.57
CA LEU A 332 -21.79 -19.42 17.56
C LEU A 332 -22.76 -20.59 17.56
N ARG A 333 -22.28 -21.82 17.71
CA ARG A 333 -23.12 -23.02 17.79
C ARG A 333 -23.97 -23.09 19.06
N ARG A 334 -23.64 -22.35 20.11
CA ARG A 334 -24.50 -22.21 21.31
C ARG A 334 -25.68 -21.26 21.09
N ILE A 335 -25.60 -20.44 20.06
CA ILE A 335 -26.69 -19.55 19.70
C ILE A 335 -27.77 -20.38 19.03
N LYS A 336 -28.95 -20.39 19.59
CA LYS A 336 -30.11 -21.21 19.18
C LYS A 336 -30.44 -21.15 17.68
N TYR A 337 -30.17 -20.00 17.05
CA TYR A 337 -30.46 -19.78 15.63
C TYR A 337 -29.36 -20.29 14.71
N PHE A 338 -28.20 -20.68 15.25
CA PHE A 338 -27.00 -21.09 14.52
C PHE A 338 -26.56 -22.52 14.86
N GLU A 339 -27.30 -23.24 15.72
CA GLU A 339 -26.91 -24.58 16.19
C GLU A 339 -26.87 -25.62 15.05
N ASP A 340 -27.73 -25.47 14.03
CA ASP A 340 -27.84 -26.38 12.90
C ASP A 340 -26.90 -26.02 11.73
N LEU A 341 -26.09 -24.96 11.86
CA LEU A 341 -25.17 -24.54 10.81
C LEU A 341 -24.02 -25.52 10.65
N ASN A 342 -23.71 -25.86 9.40
CA ASN A 342 -22.52 -26.67 9.08
C ASN A 342 -21.22 -25.85 9.19
N ASP A 343 -20.07 -26.53 9.08
CA ASP A 343 -18.75 -25.88 9.23
C ASP A 343 -18.49 -24.79 8.19
N VAL A 344 -19.00 -24.95 6.97
CA VAL A 344 -18.84 -23.95 5.90
C VAL A 344 -19.62 -22.67 6.22
N GLU A 345 -20.84 -22.81 6.71
CA GLU A 345 -21.70 -21.69 7.10
C GLU A 345 -21.17 -20.95 8.34
N ILE A 346 -20.69 -21.69 9.34
CA ILE A 346 -20.02 -21.11 10.52
C ILE A 346 -18.76 -20.35 10.12
N ARG A 347 -17.94 -20.92 9.24
CA ARG A 347 -16.77 -20.23 8.71
C ARG A 347 -17.14 -18.92 8.04
N GLN A 348 -18.18 -18.90 7.21
CA GLN A 348 -18.66 -17.70 6.54
C GLN A 348 -19.11 -16.62 7.53
N LEU A 349 -19.82 -17.01 8.61
CA LEU A 349 -20.18 -16.10 9.70
C LEU A 349 -18.92 -15.49 10.35
N ILE A 350 -17.88 -16.30 10.60
CA ILE A 350 -16.63 -15.85 11.19
C ILE A 350 -15.89 -14.87 10.25
N GLU A 351 -15.90 -15.13 8.94
CA GLU A 351 -15.23 -14.28 7.93
C GLU A 351 -15.91 -12.92 7.71
N VAL A 352 -17.23 -12.82 7.83
CA VAL A 352 -17.95 -11.55 7.71
C VAL A 352 -17.97 -10.75 9.01
N GLY A 353 -17.66 -11.38 10.13
CA GLY A 353 -17.62 -10.73 11.43
C GLY A 353 -16.35 -9.90 11.66
N TYR A 354 -16.43 -9.00 12.62
CA TYR A 354 -15.31 -8.15 13.04
C TYR A 354 -15.12 -8.18 14.56
N ARG A 355 -13.95 -7.75 15.02
CA ARG A 355 -13.66 -7.59 16.44
C ARG A 355 -13.82 -6.14 16.85
N LYS A 356 -14.46 -5.90 18.01
CA LYS A 356 -14.58 -4.58 18.62
C LYS A 356 -14.07 -4.63 20.05
N ARG A 357 -13.15 -3.74 20.38
CA ARG A 357 -12.68 -3.56 21.76
C ARG A 357 -13.35 -2.36 22.38
N LEU A 358 -13.71 -2.47 23.65
CA LEU A 358 -14.30 -1.40 24.45
C LEU A 358 -13.46 -1.25 25.73
N LYS A 359 -13.23 -0.01 26.11
CA LYS A 359 -12.65 0.30 27.41
C LYS A 359 -13.71 0.17 28.50
N SER A 360 -13.28 -0.04 29.75
CA SER A 360 -14.19 0.00 30.89
C SER A 360 -14.97 1.31 30.93
N GLY A 361 -16.29 1.23 31.10
CA GLY A 361 -17.22 2.38 31.09
C GLY A 361 -17.65 2.85 29.70
N GLU A 362 -17.12 2.29 28.60
CA GLU A 362 -17.48 2.68 27.24
C GLU A 362 -18.85 2.12 26.85
N ILE A 363 -19.69 2.97 26.26
CA ILE A 363 -21.03 2.58 25.80
C ILE A 363 -20.91 2.03 24.35
N LEU A 364 -21.38 0.81 24.13
CA LEU A 364 -21.42 0.19 22.81
C LEU A 364 -22.54 0.79 21.93
N PHE A 365 -23.75 0.86 22.46
CA PHE A 365 -24.91 1.51 21.85
C PHE A 365 -25.91 1.90 22.95
N ARG A 366 -26.80 2.82 22.63
CA ARG A 366 -27.84 3.32 23.51
C ARG A 366 -29.21 2.74 23.15
N GLU A 367 -30.11 2.73 24.09
CA GLU A 367 -31.54 2.47 23.87
C GLU A 367 -32.08 3.40 22.79
N SER A 368 -32.87 2.87 21.85
CA SER A 368 -33.43 3.55 20.68
C SER A 368 -32.44 3.85 19.53
N ASP A 369 -31.15 3.53 19.66
CA ASP A 369 -30.23 3.59 18.53
C ASP A 369 -30.65 2.60 17.42
N PRO A 370 -30.25 2.84 16.15
CA PRO A 370 -30.47 1.87 15.09
C PRO A 370 -29.83 0.52 15.38
N GLY A 371 -30.55 -0.57 15.09
CA GLY A 371 -30.04 -1.92 15.31
C GLY A 371 -29.35 -2.47 14.07
N ASP A 372 -28.06 -2.21 13.94
CA ASP A 372 -27.24 -2.48 12.74
C ASP A 372 -26.28 -3.67 12.86
N ALA A 373 -26.11 -4.24 14.05
CA ALA A 373 -25.23 -5.37 14.31
C ALA A 373 -25.71 -6.20 15.51
N PHE A 374 -25.30 -7.46 15.58
CA PHE A 374 -25.35 -8.25 16.79
C PHE A 374 -23.93 -8.54 17.29
N TYR A 375 -23.82 -8.88 18.57
CA TYR A 375 -22.53 -9.04 19.24
C TYR A 375 -22.50 -10.32 20.09
N LEU A 376 -21.34 -10.98 20.06
CA LEU A 376 -20.96 -12.09 20.93
C LEU A 376 -19.85 -11.61 21.86
N LEU A 377 -20.00 -11.79 23.15
CA LEU A 377 -19.01 -11.39 24.14
C LEU A 377 -17.89 -12.45 24.19
N LEU A 378 -16.68 -12.05 23.84
CA LEU A 378 -15.50 -12.93 23.87
C LEU A 378 -14.73 -12.81 25.18
N GLU A 379 -14.52 -11.57 25.64
CA GLU A 379 -13.77 -11.26 26.86
C GLU A 379 -14.41 -10.08 27.60
N GLY A 380 -14.28 -10.04 28.91
CA GLY A 380 -14.78 -8.95 29.74
C GLY A 380 -16.20 -9.17 30.23
N LYS A 381 -16.86 -8.07 30.61
CA LYS A 381 -18.26 -8.05 31.11
C LYS A 381 -18.97 -6.81 30.61
N VAL A 382 -20.21 -6.97 30.16
CA VAL A 382 -21.06 -5.83 29.77
C VAL A 382 -22.35 -5.81 30.56
N GLU A 383 -22.83 -4.61 30.88
CA GLU A 383 -24.11 -4.35 31.52
C GLU A 383 -25.15 -3.98 30.46
N VAL A 384 -26.34 -4.59 30.58
CA VAL A 384 -27.52 -4.27 29.76
C VAL A 384 -28.51 -3.55 30.64
N LYS A 385 -28.86 -2.30 30.31
CA LYS A 385 -29.72 -1.43 31.11
C LYS A 385 -30.78 -0.75 30.25
N VAL A 386 -32.03 -0.73 30.71
CA VAL A 386 -33.10 0.09 30.15
C VAL A 386 -33.09 1.43 30.84
N VAL A 387 -32.63 2.46 30.13
CA VAL A 387 -32.44 3.80 30.73
C VAL A 387 -33.79 4.44 31.09
N LYS A 388 -34.81 4.30 30.24
CA LYS A 388 -36.15 4.85 30.49
C LYS A 388 -36.81 4.36 31.80
N LEU A 389 -36.50 3.13 32.17
CA LEU A 389 -37.06 2.51 33.39
C LEU A 389 -36.04 2.50 34.55
N ASN A 390 -34.82 2.99 34.33
CA ASN A 390 -33.67 2.88 35.23
C ASN A 390 -33.46 1.44 35.73
N GLN A 391 -33.74 0.45 34.90
CA GLN A 391 -33.73 -0.97 35.24
C GLN A 391 -32.49 -1.66 34.68
N HIS A 392 -31.72 -2.30 35.57
CA HIS A 392 -30.68 -3.25 35.15
C HIS A 392 -31.36 -4.55 34.69
N LEU A 393 -31.08 -4.98 33.45
CA LEU A 393 -31.62 -6.21 32.89
C LEU A 393 -30.71 -7.40 33.14
N ALA A 394 -29.45 -7.29 32.80
CA ALA A 394 -28.48 -8.37 32.92
C ALA A 394 -27.04 -7.87 32.90
N THR A 395 -26.16 -8.65 33.50
CA THR A 395 -24.70 -8.57 33.25
C THR A 395 -24.27 -9.78 32.45
N LEU A 396 -23.80 -9.53 31.22
CA LEU A 396 -23.39 -10.58 30.30
C LEU A 396 -21.93 -10.93 30.53
N GLN A 397 -21.60 -12.22 30.26
CA GLN A 397 -20.29 -12.83 30.44
C GLN A 397 -19.77 -13.40 29.11
N PRO A 398 -18.48 -13.76 29.01
CA PRO A 398 -17.95 -14.41 27.82
C PRO A 398 -18.78 -15.63 27.40
N GLY A 399 -19.17 -15.65 26.11
CA GLY A 399 -20.08 -16.63 25.54
C GLY A 399 -21.52 -16.17 25.39
N ASP A 400 -21.92 -15.09 26.04
CA ASP A 400 -23.24 -14.50 25.86
C ASP A 400 -23.30 -13.66 24.57
N PHE A 401 -24.47 -13.64 23.94
CA PHE A 401 -24.75 -12.86 22.73
C PHE A 401 -25.91 -11.91 22.95
N PHE A 402 -25.93 -10.81 22.19
CA PHE A 402 -26.97 -9.77 22.33
C PHE A 402 -27.09 -8.89 21.08
N GLY A 403 -28.24 -8.23 20.95
CA GLY A 403 -28.52 -7.31 19.85
C GLY A 403 -28.97 -7.99 18.54
N GLU A 404 -29.16 -9.31 18.55
CA GLU A 404 -29.58 -10.12 17.41
C GLU A 404 -30.95 -9.74 16.89
N LEU A 405 -31.88 -9.44 17.78
CA LEU A 405 -33.26 -9.05 17.40
C LEU A 405 -33.26 -7.74 16.61
N SER A 406 -32.46 -6.78 17.04
CA SER A 406 -32.38 -5.50 16.34
C SER A 406 -31.85 -5.66 14.94
N LEU A 407 -30.86 -6.53 14.73
CA LEU A 407 -30.35 -6.85 13.41
C LEU A 407 -31.37 -7.62 12.57
N MET A 408 -31.90 -8.73 13.09
CA MET A 408 -32.77 -9.65 12.34
C MET A 408 -34.13 -9.03 12.01
N LEU A 409 -34.69 -8.27 12.94
CA LEU A 409 -36.04 -7.71 12.80
C LEU A 409 -36.05 -6.23 12.36
N GLY A 410 -34.86 -5.60 12.27
CA GLY A 410 -34.74 -4.19 11.87
C GLY A 410 -35.42 -3.23 12.84
N ILE A 411 -35.39 -3.54 14.14
CA ILE A 411 -35.96 -2.72 15.20
C ILE A 411 -34.86 -1.92 15.91
N PRO A 412 -35.18 -0.76 16.50
CA PRO A 412 -34.24 -0.02 17.35
C PRO A 412 -33.75 -0.85 18.54
N ARG A 413 -32.62 -0.46 19.12
CA ARG A 413 -32.06 -1.08 20.32
C ARG A 413 -33.05 -0.96 21.50
N SER A 414 -33.34 -2.08 22.13
CA SER A 414 -34.26 -2.15 23.28
C SER A 414 -33.61 -1.77 24.60
N ALA A 415 -32.31 -1.66 24.70
CA ALA A 415 -31.54 -1.35 25.87
C ALA A 415 -30.22 -0.66 25.56
N THR A 416 -29.61 -0.03 26.54
CA THR A 416 -28.23 0.49 26.49
C THR A 416 -27.27 -0.58 26.99
N VAL A 417 -26.16 -0.73 26.30
CA VAL A 417 -25.09 -1.67 26.66
C VAL A 417 -23.81 -0.90 26.90
N ASN A 418 -23.21 -1.11 28.06
CA ASN A 418 -21.92 -0.52 28.45
C ASN A 418 -20.95 -1.58 28.97
N ALA A 419 -19.68 -1.39 28.72
CA ALA A 419 -18.61 -2.27 29.17
C ALA A 419 -18.32 -1.99 30.68
N LEU A 420 -18.39 -3.02 31.51
CA LEU A 420 -18.00 -2.93 32.92
C LEU A 420 -16.48 -3.08 33.11
N THR A 421 -15.85 -3.85 32.26
CA THR A 421 -14.41 -4.09 32.22
C THR A 421 -13.89 -3.83 30.80
N GLU A 422 -12.59 -3.92 30.58
CA GLU A 422 -12.07 -4.02 29.22
C GLU A 422 -12.71 -5.23 28.53
N THR A 423 -13.29 -5.01 27.36
CA THR A 423 -14.20 -5.97 26.72
C THR A 423 -13.82 -6.18 25.25
N VAL A 424 -13.83 -7.44 24.84
CA VAL A 424 -13.67 -7.83 23.43
C VAL A 424 -14.95 -8.47 22.93
N LEU A 425 -15.47 -7.92 21.83
CA LEU A 425 -16.69 -8.38 21.18
C LEU A 425 -16.39 -8.90 19.79
N PHE A 426 -17.09 -9.94 19.37
CA PHE A 426 -17.25 -10.31 17.97
C PHE A 426 -18.59 -9.78 17.48
N GLY A 427 -18.57 -8.96 16.43
CA GLY A 427 -19.77 -8.34 15.86
C GLY A 427 -20.02 -8.80 14.44
N ILE A 428 -21.29 -8.96 14.06
CA ILE A 428 -21.71 -9.10 12.66
C ILE A 428 -22.66 -7.97 12.36
N ASP A 429 -22.29 -7.12 11.42
CA ASP A 429 -23.12 -6.00 10.99
C ASP A 429 -24.15 -6.39 9.93
N LYS A 430 -25.06 -5.48 9.67
CA LYS A 430 -26.15 -5.67 8.71
C LYS A 430 -25.62 -5.95 7.29
N GLN A 431 -24.53 -5.29 6.89
CA GLN A 431 -23.96 -5.47 5.55
C GLN A 431 -23.32 -6.85 5.39
N GLY A 432 -22.53 -7.28 6.37
CA GLY A 432 -21.93 -8.62 6.40
C GLY A 432 -22.99 -9.72 6.41
N PHE A 433 -24.01 -9.57 7.25
CA PHE A 433 -25.10 -10.53 7.35
C PHE A 433 -25.96 -10.56 6.06
N GLN A 434 -26.24 -9.41 5.46
CA GLN A 434 -26.95 -9.33 4.17
C GLN A 434 -26.17 -9.99 3.04
N LYS A 435 -24.87 -9.73 2.95
CA LYS A 435 -23.99 -10.35 1.96
C LYS A 435 -23.98 -11.87 2.09
N LEU A 436 -23.93 -12.37 3.32
CA LEU A 436 -23.95 -13.79 3.61
C LEU A 436 -25.26 -14.43 3.14
N LEU A 437 -26.41 -13.88 3.51
CA LEU A 437 -27.72 -14.41 3.13
C LEU A 437 -27.99 -14.36 1.62
N ARG A 438 -27.49 -13.33 0.92
CA ARG A 438 -27.60 -13.23 -0.54
C ARG A 438 -26.80 -14.29 -1.28
N ASN A 439 -25.62 -14.60 -0.77
CA ASN A 439 -24.72 -15.55 -1.41
C ASN A 439 -25.08 -17.01 -1.09
N HIS A 440 -25.83 -17.24 -0.02
CA HIS A 440 -26.17 -18.56 0.51
C HIS A 440 -27.65 -18.64 0.89
N GLY A 441 -28.51 -18.85 -0.10
CA GLY A 441 -29.97 -18.92 0.10
C GLY A 441 -30.39 -20.02 1.07
N GLU A 442 -29.64 -21.12 1.15
CA GLU A 442 -29.90 -22.22 2.08
C GLU A 442 -29.73 -21.78 3.55
N LEU A 443 -28.77 -20.90 3.83
CA LEU A 443 -28.53 -20.36 5.17
C LEU A 443 -29.75 -19.58 5.69
N TYR A 444 -30.47 -18.87 4.81
CA TYR A 444 -31.69 -18.18 5.18
C TYR A 444 -32.75 -19.15 5.72
N GLU A 445 -32.95 -20.28 5.03
CA GLU A 445 -33.95 -21.29 5.46
C GLU A 445 -33.52 -21.98 6.77
N VAL A 446 -32.24 -22.25 6.97
CA VAL A 446 -31.70 -22.80 8.23
C VAL A 446 -31.95 -21.86 9.40
N ILE A 447 -31.67 -20.55 9.23
CA ILE A 447 -31.94 -19.52 10.27
C ILE A 447 -33.44 -19.43 10.58
N ILE A 448 -34.32 -19.46 9.54
CA ILE A 448 -35.77 -19.45 9.72
C ILE A 448 -36.24 -20.71 10.45
N ALA A 449 -35.72 -21.89 10.10
CA ALA A 449 -36.01 -23.14 10.79
C ALA A 449 -35.58 -23.09 12.26
N GLY A 450 -34.38 -22.53 12.55
CA GLY A 450 -33.92 -22.29 13.91
C GLY A 450 -34.82 -21.35 14.71
N LEU A 451 -35.27 -20.25 14.08
CA LEU A 451 -36.29 -19.37 14.68
C LEU A 451 -37.61 -20.09 14.95
N GLY A 452 -37.99 -21.02 14.06
CA GLY A 452 -39.20 -21.82 14.21
C GLY A 452 -39.24 -22.75 15.42
N LYS A 453 -38.06 -23.24 15.87
CA LYS A 453 -37.95 -24.08 17.07
C LYS A 453 -38.31 -23.34 18.38
N TYR A 454 -38.28 -22.02 18.37
CA TYR A 454 -38.43 -21.17 19.56
C TYR A 454 -39.60 -20.19 19.44
N GLN A 455 -40.71 -20.65 18.89
CA GLN A 455 -41.91 -19.83 18.63
C GLN A 455 -42.46 -19.11 19.88
N GLU A 456 -42.47 -19.77 21.02
CA GLU A 456 -42.99 -19.19 22.26
C GLU A 456 -42.11 -18.04 22.79
N GLU A 457 -40.79 -18.18 22.70
CA GLU A 457 -39.86 -17.12 23.06
C GLU A 457 -39.98 -15.92 22.10
N LEU A 458 -40.14 -16.16 20.79
CA LEU A 458 -40.42 -15.11 19.82
C LEU A 458 -41.72 -14.39 20.09
N ARG A 459 -42.77 -15.11 20.49
CA ARG A 459 -44.08 -14.54 20.86
C ARG A 459 -43.97 -13.62 22.05
N GLN A 460 -43.32 -14.05 23.15
CA GLN A 460 -43.09 -13.26 24.31
C GLN A 460 -42.31 -11.98 24.02
N ARG A 461 -41.29 -12.10 23.17
CA ARG A 461 -40.48 -10.94 22.73
C ARG A 461 -41.27 -10.00 21.82
N GLN A 462 -42.10 -10.52 20.92
CA GLN A 462 -42.99 -9.71 20.07
C GLN A 462 -43.96 -8.89 20.93
N GLU A 463 -44.52 -9.50 21.97
CA GLU A 463 -45.44 -8.85 22.91
C GLU A 463 -44.75 -7.75 23.74
N LEU A 464 -43.53 -8.01 24.21
CA LEU A 464 -42.68 -7.02 24.89
C LEU A 464 -42.36 -5.82 23.99
N LEU A 465 -42.01 -6.07 22.73
CA LEU A 465 -41.71 -5.02 21.75
C LEU A 465 -42.94 -4.16 21.41
N ARG A 466 -44.14 -4.76 21.41
CA ARG A 466 -45.42 -4.04 21.28
C ARG A 466 -45.65 -3.12 22.50
N GLN A 467 -45.43 -3.61 23.70
CA GLN A 467 -45.54 -2.80 24.93
C GLN A 467 -44.58 -1.63 24.94
N MET A 468 -43.41 -1.80 24.32
CA MET A 468 -42.38 -0.74 24.19
C MET A 468 -42.63 0.22 23.02
N ASN A 469 -43.73 0.08 22.25
CA ASN A 469 -44.02 0.83 21.02
C ASN A 469 -42.93 0.78 19.96
N LEU A 470 -42.18 -0.31 19.88
CA LEU A 470 -41.10 -0.53 18.90
C LEU A 470 -41.58 -1.27 17.63
N ILE A 471 -42.83 -1.78 17.64
CA ILE A 471 -43.48 -2.45 16.52
C ILE A 471 -44.88 -1.85 16.34
N ASP A 472 -45.28 -1.63 15.09
CA ASP A 472 -46.60 -1.10 14.74
C ASP A 472 -47.68 -2.12 15.08
N SER A 473 -48.78 -1.70 15.71
CA SER A 473 -49.91 -2.56 16.09
C SER A 473 -50.65 -3.15 14.90
N ASN A 474 -50.43 -2.65 13.68
CA ASN A 474 -51.02 -3.11 12.44
C ASN A 474 -50.25 -4.25 11.74
N GLU A 475 -49.05 -4.63 12.22
CA GLU A 475 -48.36 -5.83 11.72
C GLU A 475 -48.96 -7.09 12.39
N ASP A 476 -50.15 -7.47 11.96
CA ASP A 476 -50.96 -8.51 12.58
C ASP A 476 -50.66 -9.92 12.02
N ASP A 477 -49.41 -10.34 12.08
CA ASP A 477 -49.04 -11.73 11.84
C ASP A 477 -49.21 -12.51 13.17
N LYS A 478 -50.27 -13.35 13.21
CA LYS A 478 -50.58 -14.23 14.35
C LYS A 478 -49.45 -15.25 14.64
N ASN A 479 -48.63 -15.54 13.62
CA ASN A 479 -47.52 -16.47 13.74
C ASN A 479 -46.19 -15.67 13.89
N PRO A 480 -45.48 -15.75 15.02
CA PRO A 480 -44.22 -15.04 15.23
C PRO A 480 -43.12 -15.41 14.23
N VAL A 481 -43.15 -16.64 13.70
CA VAL A 481 -42.16 -17.11 12.72
C VAL A 481 -42.41 -16.48 11.35
N ASP A 482 -43.68 -16.39 10.92
CA ASP A 482 -44.03 -15.76 9.63
C ASP A 482 -43.78 -14.26 9.68
N TRP A 483 -44.00 -13.62 10.82
CA TRP A 483 -43.61 -12.23 11.06
C TRP A 483 -42.07 -12.03 10.93
N ALA A 484 -41.28 -12.86 11.61
CA ALA A 484 -39.83 -12.79 11.53
C ALA A 484 -39.34 -13.08 10.10
N ARG A 485 -39.93 -14.07 9.41
CA ARG A 485 -39.64 -14.41 8.02
C ARG A 485 -39.86 -13.23 7.06
N LYS A 486 -41.01 -12.57 7.17
CA LYS A 486 -41.36 -11.40 6.35
C LYS A 486 -40.38 -10.25 6.56
N ARG A 487 -40.02 -9.99 7.81
CA ARG A 487 -39.05 -8.92 8.15
C ARG A 487 -37.62 -9.24 7.65
N LEU A 488 -37.15 -10.44 7.89
CA LEU A 488 -35.86 -10.90 7.35
C LEU A 488 -35.80 -10.79 5.84
N LYS A 489 -36.86 -11.26 5.15
CA LYS A 489 -36.97 -11.16 3.68
C LYS A 489 -36.90 -9.71 3.23
N LYS A 490 -37.69 -8.83 3.84
CA LYS A 490 -37.74 -7.39 3.50
C LYS A 490 -36.40 -6.69 3.74
N LEU A 491 -35.62 -7.09 4.76
CA LEU A 491 -34.37 -6.42 5.14
C LEU A 491 -33.14 -6.90 4.36
N PHE A 492 -33.13 -8.18 3.96
CA PHE A 492 -31.92 -8.83 3.47
C PHE A 492 -32.04 -9.45 2.09
N LEU A 493 -33.27 -9.75 1.63
CA LEU A 493 -33.56 -10.36 0.33
C LEU A 493 -34.62 -9.51 -0.38
N PRO A 494 -34.22 -8.43 -1.09
CA PRO A 494 -35.16 -7.58 -1.83
C PRO A 494 -35.81 -8.29 -3.02
#